data_751262b0a6e351c91b7c0cc931cfb5df
#
_entry.id   751262b0a6e351c91b7c0cc931cfb5df
#
_cell.length_a   1.000
_cell.length_b   1.000
_cell.length_c   1.000
_cell.angle_alpha   90.00
_cell.angle_beta   90.00
_cell.angle_gamma   90.00
#
_symmetry.space_group_name_H-M   'P 1'
#
loop_
_entity.id
_entity.type
_entity.pdbx_description
1 polymer ?
#
loop_
_entity_poly.entity_id
_entity_poly.type
_entity_poly.pdbx_seq_one_letter_code
_entity_poly.pdbx_strand_id
1 'polypeptide(L)'
;MRKLTFLLTFFMLLGSVHLQAKEYAIKDIPMVHLQNRTRYVSNPDGILSSTAVTTMDSILYALEQKTGIQTLVVAVTGIEGGDCFDFAHRLGQETGVGQKERDNGLVILLSTDERCVQFATGYGLEGILPDAICKRIQNRYMLPYFKDNNWNAGMVAGIRAVNGYLDGSMENIGNDENEDDPLEFIIIFFVIFGGFIGIGLYANWRKTRCPHCKKHKLQRLSSKVIDRSNGTKTEEVVYKCRNCGHILRRKERSRDENYKGCLLYTSPSPRDAHESR
;
A
#
# COMPACT_ATOMS: atom_id res chain seq x y z
N MET A 1 26.18 -48.42 7.45
CA MET A 1 25.48 -47.24 8.03
C MET A 1 26.40 -46.01 8.13
N ARG A 2 27.62 -46.10 8.68
CA ARG A 2 28.54 -44.93 8.82
C ARG A 2 28.93 -44.25 7.50
N LYS A 3 29.04 -44.94 6.37
CA LYS A 3 29.35 -44.38 5.05
C LYS A 3 28.17 -43.59 4.43
N LEU A 4 26.94 -44.00 4.70
CA LEU A 4 25.75 -43.34 4.22
C LEU A 4 25.47 -42.01 4.98
N THR A 5 25.75 -41.98 6.28
CA THR A 5 25.64 -40.77 7.10
C THR A 5 26.67 -39.72 6.69
N PHE A 6 27.88 -40.15 6.34
CA PHE A 6 28.96 -39.27 5.87
C PHE A 6 28.61 -38.64 4.49
N LEU A 7 27.96 -39.42 3.62
CA LEU A 7 27.52 -38.93 2.32
C LEU A 7 26.38 -37.92 2.45
N LEU A 8 25.43 -38.13 3.38
CA LEU A 8 24.32 -37.23 3.67
C LEU A 8 24.79 -35.91 4.31
N THR A 9 25.77 -35.97 5.23
CA THR A 9 26.33 -34.75 5.85
C THR A 9 27.15 -33.94 4.84
N PHE A 10 27.88 -34.62 3.95
CA PHE A 10 28.64 -33.97 2.87
C PHE A 10 27.70 -33.28 1.85
N PHE A 11 26.54 -33.89 1.54
CA PHE A 11 25.53 -33.30 0.66
C PHE A 11 24.82 -32.10 1.30
N MET A 12 24.61 -32.11 2.62
CA MET A 12 24.08 -30.94 3.36
C MET A 12 25.07 -29.78 3.43
N LEU A 13 26.38 -30.04 3.45
CA LEU A 13 27.40 -28.98 3.45
C LEU A 13 27.55 -28.30 2.09
N LEU A 14 27.25 -28.98 1.00
CA LEU A 14 27.30 -28.43 -0.35
C LEU A 14 26.06 -27.56 -0.72
N GLY A 15 24.98 -27.61 0.08
CA GLY A 15 23.74 -26.89 -0.15
C GLY A 15 23.71 -25.41 0.31
N SER A 16 24.78 -24.92 0.92
CA SER A 16 24.84 -23.55 1.46
C SER A 16 25.59 -22.58 0.54
N VAL A 17 25.38 -22.66 -0.77
CA VAL A 17 25.74 -21.54 -1.64
C VAL A 17 24.66 -20.49 -1.46
N HIS A 18 24.85 -19.61 -0.48
CA HIS A 18 24.08 -18.37 -0.40
C HIS A 18 24.40 -17.58 -1.66
N LEU A 19 23.48 -17.60 -2.61
CA LEU A 19 23.46 -16.63 -3.71
C LEU A 19 23.16 -15.28 -3.06
N GLN A 20 24.19 -14.54 -2.72
CA GLN A 20 24.04 -13.20 -2.18
C GLN A 20 23.59 -12.34 -3.35
N ALA A 21 22.36 -11.84 -3.31
CA ALA A 21 21.89 -10.87 -4.28
C ALA A 21 22.85 -9.67 -4.26
N LYS A 22 23.23 -9.18 -5.41
CA LYS A 22 24.15 -8.05 -5.54
C LYS A 22 23.35 -6.77 -5.29
N GLU A 23 23.58 -6.17 -4.14
CA GLU A 23 23.03 -4.84 -3.83
C GLU A 23 23.99 -3.76 -4.33
N TYR A 24 23.45 -2.76 -4.98
CA TYR A 24 24.20 -1.62 -5.50
C TYR A 24 24.12 -0.43 -4.54
N ALA A 25 25.27 0.11 -4.15
CA ALA A 25 25.34 1.46 -3.60
C ALA A 25 25.36 2.49 -4.73
N ILE A 26 24.99 3.73 -4.46
CA ILE A 26 24.93 4.80 -5.48
C ILE A 26 26.24 4.96 -6.25
N LYS A 27 27.37 4.90 -5.52
CA LYS A 27 28.74 4.99 -6.08
C LYS A 27 29.10 3.86 -7.07
N ASP A 28 28.39 2.72 -6.97
CA ASP A 28 28.66 1.54 -7.80
C ASP A 28 27.84 1.54 -9.09
N ILE A 29 26.91 2.50 -9.25
CA ILE A 29 26.09 2.69 -10.44
C ILE A 29 26.95 3.29 -11.56
N PRO A 30 27.12 2.61 -12.72
CA PRO A 30 27.87 3.18 -13.84
C PRO A 30 27.18 4.41 -14.42
N MET A 31 27.85 5.55 -14.37
CA MET A 31 27.37 6.81 -14.94
C MET A 31 27.65 6.84 -16.45
N VAL A 32 26.81 6.15 -17.22
CA VAL A 32 27.01 5.92 -18.66
C VAL A 32 27.01 7.21 -19.48
N HIS A 33 26.24 8.22 -19.08
CA HIS A 33 26.15 9.50 -19.77
C HIS A 33 27.43 10.36 -19.63
N LEU A 34 28.23 10.14 -18.58
CA LEU A 34 29.54 10.80 -18.45
C LEU A 34 30.57 10.25 -19.44
N GLN A 35 30.41 9.00 -19.81
CA GLN A 35 31.28 8.35 -20.78
C GLN A 35 30.82 8.57 -22.24
N ASN A 36 29.52 8.57 -22.44
CA ASN A 36 28.89 8.78 -23.73
C ASN A 36 27.58 9.54 -23.60
N ARG A 37 27.54 10.78 -24.10
CA ARG A 37 26.38 11.68 -24.02
C ARG A 37 25.11 11.20 -24.71
N THR A 38 25.19 10.12 -25.48
CA THR A 38 24.01 9.49 -26.14
C THR A 38 23.47 8.30 -25.35
N ARG A 39 24.05 8.00 -24.18
CA ARG A 39 23.63 6.91 -23.31
C ARG A 39 23.01 7.43 -22.03
N TYR A 40 21.82 6.95 -21.76
CA TYR A 40 21.01 7.34 -20.61
C TYR A 40 20.71 6.17 -19.67
N VAL A 41 20.88 4.93 -20.17
CA VAL A 41 20.47 3.71 -19.47
C VAL A 41 21.68 2.99 -18.88
N SER A 42 21.78 2.97 -17.55
CA SER A 42 22.71 2.15 -16.78
C SER A 42 22.07 0.81 -16.46
N ASN A 43 22.61 -0.27 -16.99
CA ASN A 43 22.07 -1.63 -16.90
C ASN A 43 23.22 -2.63 -16.62
N PRO A 44 23.87 -2.53 -15.44
CA PRO A 44 25.06 -3.31 -15.13
C PRO A 44 24.80 -4.82 -15.01
N ASP A 45 23.59 -5.22 -14.61
CA ASP A 45 23.22 -6.63 -14.44
C ASP A 45 22.61 -7.26 -15.71
N GLY A 46 22.44 -6.47 -16.77
CA GLY A 46 21.87 -6.98 -18.01
C GLY A 46 20.38 -7.37 -17.91
N ILE A 47 19.63 -6.75 -16.97
CA ILE A 47 18.18 -6.97 -16.80
C ILE A 47 17.43 -6.61 -18.08
N LEU A 48 17.85 -5.52 -18.70
CA LEU A 48 17.28 -5.03 -19.95
C LEU A 48 18.09 -5.52 -21.14
N SER A 49 17.40 -5.93 -22.20
CA SER A 49 18.05 -6.32 -23.45
C SER A 49 18.74 -5.14 -24.13
N SER A 50 19.77 -5.40 -24.91
CA SER A 50 20.47 -4.37 -25.68
C SER A 50 19.54 -3.58 -26.61
N THR A 51 18.54 -4.25 -27.19
CA THR A 51 17.52 -3.61 -28.03
C THR A 51 16.65 -2.63 -27.24
N ALA A 52 16.22 -3.02 -26.05
CA ALA A 52 15.42 -2.14 -25.18
C ALA A 52 16.25 -0.93 -24.75
N VAL A 53 17.50 -1.14 -24.32
CA VAL A 53 18.43 -0.07 -23.94
C VAL A 53 18.64 0.91 -25.09
N THR A 54 18.96 0.43 -26.29
CA THR A 54 19.18 1.29 -27.49
C THR A 54 17.92 2.08 -27.84
N THR A 55 16.76 1.44 -27.75
CA THR A 55 15.47 2.13 -27.99
C THR A 55 15.24 3.26 -26.99
N MET A 56 15.46 3.02 -25.70
CA MET A 56 15.30 4.03 -24.65
C MET A 56 16.32 5.15 -24.80
N ASP A 57 17.60 4.83 -25.05
CA ASP A 57 18.65 5.81 -25.30
C ASP A 57 18.27 6.74 -26.46
N SER A 58 17.73 6.19 -27.57
CA SER A 58 17.32 6.99 -28.73
C SER A 58 16.16 7.94 -28.38
N ILE A 59 15.17 7.49 -27.62
CA ILE A 59 14.02 8.31 -27.19
C ILE A 59 14.49 9.42 -26.27
N LEU A 60 15.32 9.08 -25.28
CA LEU A 60 15.80 10.04 -24.29
C LEU A 60 16.78 11.06 -24.88
N TYR A 61 17.59 10.66 -25.84
CA TYR A 61 18.42 11.58 -26.62
C TYR A 61 17.56 12.61 -27.38
N ALA A 62 16.52 12.15 -28.07
CA ALA A 62 15.60 13.06 -28.76
C ALA A 62 14.87 14.00 -27.79
N LEU A 63 14.47 13.49 -26.61
CA LEU A 63 13.83 14.30 -25.57
C LEU A 63 14.79 15.39 -25.07
N GLU A 64 16.03 15.04 -24.73
CA GLU A 64 17.02 16.01 -24.24
C GLU A 64 17.31 17.09 -25.28
N GLN A 65 17.46 16.73 -26.56
CA GLN A 65 17.68 17.70 -27.64
C GLN A 65 16.50 18.68 -27.80
N LYS A 66 15.27 18.22 -27.53
CA LYS A 66 14.06 19.02 -27.69
C LYS A 66 13.75 19.90 -26.48
N THR A 67 13.96 19.36 -25.27
CA THR A 67 13.50 19.97 -24.02
C THR A 67 14.62 20.43 -23.09
N GLY A 68 15.84 19.89 -23.30
CA GLY A 68 16.99 20.09 -22.42
C GLY A 68 16.91 19.29 -21.11
N ILE A 69 15.90 18.44 -20.93
CA ILE A 69 15.71 17.59 -19.75
C ILE A 69 16.75 16.48 -19.75
N GLN A 70 17.51 16.37 -18.67
CA GLN A 70 18.49 15.30 -18.50
C GLN A 70 17.88 14.13 -17.76
N THR A 71 17.98 12.94 -18.32
CA THR A 71 17.41 11.72 -17.76
C THR A 71 18.50 10.70 -17.45
N LEU A 72 18.41 10.03 -16.31
CA LEU A 72 19.18 8.85 -15.96
C LEU A 72 18.22 7.69 -15.68
N VAL A 73 18.38 6.60 -16.43
CA VAL A 73 17.64 5.36 -16.18
C VAL A 73 18.61 4.35 -15.60
N VAL A 74 18.25 3.75 -14.47
CA VAL A 74 19.03 2.72 -13.80
C VAL A 74 18.19 1.46 -13.65
N ALA A 75 18.72 0.33 -14.14
CA ALA A 75 18.11 -0.98 -13.96
C ALA A 75 19.10 -1.91 -13.27
N VAL A 76 18.80 -2.28 -12.02
CA VAL A 76 19.65 -3.10 -11.15
C VAL A 76 18.84 -4.22 -10.49
N THR A 77 19.55 -5.25 -10.05
CA THR A 77 18.91 -6.38 -9.35
C THR A 77 18.41 -5.95 -7.99
N GLY A 78 19.30 -5.39 -7.15
CA GLY A 78 18.99 -4.93 -5.80
C GLY A 78 19.69 -3.62 -5.46
N ILE A 79 19.19 -2.89 -4.48
CA ILE A 79 19.71 -1.60 -4.02
C ILE A 79 20.03 -1.64 -2.53
N GLU A 80 21.08 -0.94 -2.13
CA GLU A 80 21.46 -0.80 -0.72
C GLU A 80 20.32 -0.14 0.07
N GLY A 81 19.93 -0.78 1.18
CA GLY A 81 18.87 -0.29 2.07
C GLY A 81 17.44 -0.60 1.63
N GLY A 82 17.19 -1.11 0.41
CA GLY A 82 15.89 -1.61 -0.05
C GLY A 82 14.80 -0.53 -0.27
N ASP A 83 15.06 0.74 0.06
CA ASP A 83 14.10 1.84 -0.15
C ASP A 83 14.35 2.51 -1.50
N CYS A 84 13.48 2.18 -2.45
CA CYS A 84 13.57 2.67 -3.82
C CYS A 84 13.37 4.19 -3.94
N PHE A 85 12.53 4.77 -3.09
CA PHE A 85 12.28 6.22 -3.11
C PHE A 85 13.52 6.98 -2.64
N ASP A 86 14.04 6.63 -1.47
CA ASP A 86 15.23 7.26 -0.92
C ASP A 86 16.44 7.07 -1.85
N PHE A 87 16.62 5.85 -2.37
CA PHE A 87 17.71 5.55 -3.28
C PHE A 87 17.65 6.36 -4.58
N ALA A 88 16.50 6.44 -5.24
CA ALA A 88 16.34 7.20 -6.48
C ALA A 88 16.55 8.70 -6.27
N HIS A 89 16.06 9.22 -5.15
CA HIS A 89 16.23 10.64 -4.78
C HIS A 89 17.70 10.98 -4.50
N ARG A 90 18.38 10.18 -3.66
CA ARG A 90 19.82 10.36 -3.41
C ARG A 90 20.65 10.17 -4.66
N LEU A 91 20.30 9.21 -5.52
CA LEU A 91 20.97 9.00 -6.79
C LEU A 91 20.93 10.26 -7.66
N GLY A 92 19.76 10.92 -7.76
CA GLY A 92 19.62 12.19 -8.47
C GLY A 92 20.47 13.29 -7.89
N GLN A 93 20.49 13.42 -6.57
CA GLN A 93 21.29 14.46 -5.87
C GLN A 93 22.80 14.23 -5.99
N GLU A 94 23.28 13.00 -5.75
CA GLU A 94 24.70 12.69 -5.74
C GLU A 94 25.31 12.68 -7.15
N THR A 95 24.54 12.27 -8.15
CA THR A 95 25.01 12.22 -9.54
C THR A 95 24.87 13.55 -10.26
N GLY A 96 24.06 14.47 -9.73
CA GLY A 96 23.84 15.78 -10.30
C GLY A 96 23.18 15.72 -11.68
N VAL A 97 22.30 14.77 -11.91
CA VAL A 97 21.51 14.68 -13.14
C VAL A 97 20.61 15.91 -13.24
N GLY A 98 20.70 16.62 -14.35
CA GLY A 98 20.02 17.89 -14.57
C GLY A 98 21.01 19.06 -14.63
N GLN A 99 20.55 20.17 -15.17
CA GLN A 99 21.32 21.41 -15.20
C GLN A 99 21.18 22.12 -13.85
N LYS A 100 22.30 22.45 -13.20
CA LYS A 100 22.34 23.10 -11.87
C LYS A 100 21.47 24.36 -11.75
N GLU A 101 21.30 25.08 -12.84
CA GLU A 101 20.50 26.33 -12.86
C GLU A 101 19.00 26.08 -13.06
N ARG A 102 18.62 24.94 -13.63
CA ARG A 102 17.24 24.60 -14.01
C ARG A 102 16.64 23.49 -13.17
N ASP A 103 17.50 22.71 -12.52
CA ASP A 103 17.12 21.53 -11.72
C ASP A 103 16.14 20.58 -12.46
N ASN A 104 16.45 20.37 -13.77
CA ASN A 104 15.59 19.68 -14.72
C ASN A 104 16.04 18.21 -14.96
N GLY A 105 16.51 17.57 -13.90
CA GLY A 105 16.90 16.17 -13.92
C GLY A 105 15.73 15.22 -13.71
N LEU A 106 15.78 14.05 -14.35
CA LEU A 106 14.84 12.95 -14.13
C LEU A 106 15.64 11.67 -13.91
N VAL A 107 15.43 11.03 -12.76
CA VAL A 107 15.95 9.68 -12.49
C VAL A 107 14.81 8.68 -12.55
N ILE A 108 15.03 7.57 -13.26
CA ILE A 108 14.09 6.44 -13.30
C ILE A 108 14.85 5.20 -12.86
N LEU A 109 14.53 4.69 -11.69
CA LEU A 109 15.11 3.50 -11.08
C LEU A 109 14.18 2.30 -11.27
N LEU A 110 14.74 1.20 -11.77
CA LEU A 110 14.11 -0.13 -11.72
C LEU A 110 14.97 -1.03 -10.84
N SER A 111 14.40 -1.59 -9.78
CA SER A 111 15.00 -2.68 -9.02
C SER A 111 14.11 -3.91 -9.06
N THR A 112 14.72 -5.05 -9.44
CA THR A 112 13.94 -6.28 -9.65
C THR A 112 13.71 -7.07 -8.38
N ASP A 113 14.62 -7.03 -7.42
CA ASP A 113 14.50 -7.73 -6.14
C ASP A 113 13.49 -7.02 -5.23
N GLU A 114 13.55 -5.69 -5.14
CA GLU A 114 12.55 -4.87 -4.44
C GLU A 114 11.22 -4.77 -5.22
N ARG A 115 11.22 -5.24 -6.49
CA ARG A 115 10.06 -5.18 -7.40
C ARG A 115 9.47 -3.79 -7.50
N CYS A 116 10.33 -2.80 -7.61
CA CYS A 116 9.94 -1.40 -7.65
C CYS A 116 10.39 -0.70 -8.94
N VAL A 117 9.63 0.29 -9.33
CA VAL A 117 10.06 1.34 -10.26
C VAL A 117 9.81 2.68 -9.59
N GLN A 118 10.82 3.55 -9.56
CA GLN A 118 10.72 4.85 -8.91
C GLN A 118 11.20 5.95 -9.84
N PHE A 119 10.44 7.06 -9.85
CA PHE A 119 10.81 8.28 -10.55
C PHE A 119 11.22 9.30 -9.50
N ALA A 120 12.34 9.98 -9.72
CA ALA A 120 12.75 11.13 -8.93
C ALA A 120 12.97 12.30 -9.88
N THR A 121 12.18 13.34 -9.71
CA THR A 121 12.20 14.58 -10.53
C THR A 121 12.94 15.67 -9.79
N GLY A 122 13.79 16.40 -10.50
CA GLY A 122 14.33 17.65 -9.98
C GLY A 122 13.26 18.72 -9.85
N TYR A 123 13.48 19.68 -8.96
CA TYR A 123 12.51 20.73 -8.63
C TYR A 123 11.98 21.51 -9.86
N GLY A 124 12.85 21.71 -10.86
CA GLY A 124 12.45 22.36 -12.12
C GLY A 124 11.50 21.56 -13.00
N LEU A 125 11.35 20.24 -12.73
CA LEU A 125 10.41 19.37 -13.44
C LEU A 125 9.09 19.15 -12.70
N GLU A 126 9.00 19.44 -11.41
CA GLU A 126 7.79 19.19 -10.61
C GLU A 126 6.54 19.86 -11.17
N GLY A 127 6.70 21.04 -11.77
CA GLY A 127 5.59 21.77 -12.42
C GLY A 127 5.13 21.16 -13.75
N ILE A 128 6.02 20.39 -14.41
CA ILE A 128 5.75 19.80 -15.74
C ILE A 128 5.45 18.31 -15.58
N LEU A 129 6.20 17.59 -14.75
CA LEU A 129 6.07 16.16 -14.48
C LEU A 129 5.89 15.93 -12.97
N PRO A 130 4.73 16.27 -12.40
CA PRO A 130 4.45 16.05 -10.97
C PRO A 130 4.34 14.55 -10.65
N ASP A 131 4.53 14.20 -9.37
CA ASP A 131 4.50 12.82 -8.87
C ASP A 131 3.22 12.06 -9.25
N ALA A 132 2.08 12.75 -9.27
CA ALA A 132 0.82 12.16 -9.69
C ALA A 132 0.87 11.62 -11.12
N ILE A 133 1.53 12.34 -12.03
CA ILE A 133 1.72 11.91 -13.42
C ILE A 133 2.74 10.79 -13.49
N CYS A 134 3.86 10.89 -12.77
CA CYS A 134 4.85 9.81 -12.65
C CYS A 134 4.18 8.51 -12.22
N LYS A 135 3.38 8.54 -11.16
CA LYS A 135 2.65 7.38 -10.65
C LYS A 135 1.62 6.83 -11.66
N ARG A 136 0.96 7.71 -12.39
CA ARG A 136 0.02 7.31 -13.45
C ARG A 136 0.73 6.64 -14.62
N ILE A 137 1.90 7.15 -15.04
CA ILE A 137 2.75 6.52 -16.06
C ILE A 137 3.19 5.13 -15.59
N GLN A 138 3.66 5.00 -14.35
CA GLN A 138 4.03 3.71 -13.77
C GLN A 138 2.87 2.72 -13.81
N ASN A 139 1.72 3.09 -13.29
CA ASN A 139 0.55 2.22 -13.17
C ASN A 139 0.00 1.77 -14.52
N ARG A 140 -0.08 2.68 -15.49
CA ARG A 140 -0.74 2.42 -16.77
C ARG A 140 0.18 1.79 -17.81
N TYR A 141 1.45 2.22 -17.86
CA TYR A 141 2.36 1.85 -18.94
C TYR A 141 3.48 0.91 -18.53
N MET A 142 3.80 0.77 -17.22
CA MET A 142 4.92 -0.07 -16.78
C MET A 142 4.45 -1.30 -15.99
N LEU A 143 3.65 -1.12 -14.97
CA LEU A 143 3.22 -2.19 -14.06
C LEU A 143 2.46 -3.35 -14.73
N PRO A 144 1.62 -3.16 -15.77
CA PRO A 144 1.01 -4.29 -16.47
C PRO A 144 2.03 -5.28 -17.03
N TYR A 145 3.13 -4.78 -17.58
CA TYR A 145 4.22 -5.63 -18.09
C TYR A 145 5.08 -6.22 -16.98
N PHE A 146 5.30 -5.48 -15.88
CA PHE A 146 6.11 -5.94 -14.76
C PHE A 146 5.45 -7.08 -13.98
N LYS A 147 4.12 -7.15 -13.96
CA LYS A 147 3.38 -8.29 -13.40
C LYS A 147 3.79 -9.61 -14.06
N ASP A 148 4.09 -9.57 -15.36
CA ASP A 148 4.53 -10.72 -16.15
C ASP A 148 6.07 -10.82 -16.24
N ASN A 149 6.81 -10.09 -15.39
CA ASN A 149 8.26 -9.97 -15.40
C ASN A 149 8.85 -9.50 -16.74
N ASN A 150 8.04 -8.84 -17.59
CA ASN A 150 8.49 -8.28 -18.87
C ASN A 150 9.07 -6.88 -18.67
N TRP A 151 10.25 -6.83 -18.04
CA TRP A 151 10.94 -5.58 -17.70
C TRP A 151 11.26 -4.73 -18.94
N ASN A 152 11.63 -5.38 -20.05
CA ASN A 152 11.95 -4.70 -21.30
C ASN A 152 10.77 -3.90 -21.84
N ALA A 153 9.62 -4.55 -22.00
CA ALA A 153 8.44 -3.90 -22.55
C ALA A 153 7.93 -2.79 -21.64
N GLY A 154 7.91 -3.05 -20.32
CA GLY A 154 7.45 -2.06 -19.33
C GLY A 154 8.33 -0.82 -19.29
N MET A 155 9.66 -0.97 -19.29
CA MET A 155 10.57 0.16 -19.30
C MET A 155 10.46 0.98 -20.59
N VAL A 156 10.45 0.33 -21.76
CA VAL A 156 10.28 1.02 -23.05
C VAL A 156 8.94 1.74 -23.14
N ALA A 157 7.83 1.11 -22.67
CA ALA A 157 6.50 1.73 -22.66
C ALA A 157 6.46 2.95 -21.73
N GLY A 158 7.05 2.83 -20.52
CA GLY A 158 7.16 3.94 -19.58
C GLY A 158 7.95 5.12 -20.13
N ILE A 159 9.13 4.87 -20.72
CA ILE A 159 9.95 5.91 -21.33
C ILE A 159 9.22 6.60 -22.51
N ARG A 160 8.49 5.86 -23.33
CA ARG A 160 7.65 6.44 -24.38
C ARG A 160 6.55 7.35 -23.81
N ALA A 161 5.92 6.91 -22.73
CA ALA A 161 4.88 7.71 -22.07
C ALA A 161 5.48 9.00 -21.44
N VAL A 162 6.64 8.91 -20.79
CA VAL A 162 7.39 10.08 -20.29
C VAL A 162 7.70 11.05 -21.44
N ASN A 163 8.28 10.54 -22.54
CA ASN A 163 8.60 11.37 -23.69
C ASN A 163 7.34 12.03 -24.27
N GLY A 164 6.27 11.26 -24.48
CA GLY A 164 5.01 11.79 -25.03
C GLY A 164 4.36 12.83 -24.15
N TYR A 165 4.50 12.70 -22.83
CA TYR A 165 3.99 13.69 -21.88
C TYR A 165 4.84 14.97 -21.90
N LEU A 166 6.17 14.84 -21.86
CA LEU A 166 7.09 15.97 -21.81
C LEU A 166 7.20 16.71 -23.14
N ASP A 167 6.95 16.08 -24.27
CA ASP A 167 6.96 16.70 -25.59
C ASP A 167 5.61 17.27 -26.02
N GLY A 168 4.57 17.10 -25.18
CA GLY A 168 3.21 17.58 -25.42
C GLY A 168 2.41 16.74 -26.41
N SER A 169 2.91 15.59 -26.87
CA SER A 169 2.16 14.70 -27.77
C SER A 169 1.12 13.84 -27.05
N MET A 170 1.18 13.76 -25.72
CA MET A 170 0.24 13.04 -24.84
C MET A 170 -0.46 13.99 -23.85
N GLU A 171 -1.37 14.84 -24.32
CA GLU A 171 -2.11 15.77 -23.46
C GLU A 171 -3.07 15.10 -22.45
N ASN A 172 -3.45 13.84 -22.69
CA ASN A 172 -4.57 13.19 -21.97
C ASN A 172 -4.17 12.20 -20.87
N ILE A 173 -2.91 12.13 -20.43
CA ILE A 173 -2.56 11.30 -19.26
C ILE A 173 -3.27 11.83 -17.99
N GLY A 174 -3.73 13.09 -17.99
CA GLY A 174 -4.40 13.77 -16.88
C GLY A 174 -5.87 13.42 -16.66
N ASN A 175 -6.59 12.96 -17.69
CA ASN A 175 -8.06 12.95 -17.68
C ASN A 175 -8.70 11.56 -17.64
N ASP A 176 -7.93 10.48 -17.71
CA ASP A 176 -8.48 9.15 -17.48
C ASP A 176 -8.42 8.85 -15.97
N GLU A 177 -9.39 9.38 -15.26
CA GLU A 177 -9.77 8.92 -13.92
C GLU A 177 -10.29 7.47 -14.03
N ASN A 178 -9.38 6.49 -14.04
CA ASN A 178 -9.66 5.23 -13.40
C ASN A 178 -9.41 5.48 -11.90
N GLU A 179 -10.12 6.42 -11.32
CA GLU A 179 -10.46 6.37 -9.92
C GLU A 179 -11.21 5.05 -9.75
N ASP A 180 -10.70 4.18 -8.89
CA ASP A 180 -11.52 3.14 -8.28
C ASP A 180 -12.80 3.87 -7.85
N ASP A 181 -13.90 3.61 -8.55
CA ASP A 181 -15.09 4.44 -8.52
C ASP A 181 -15.55 4.47 -7.05
N PRO A 182 -15.43 5.62 -6.33
CA PRO A 182 -15.75 5.67 -4.91
C PRO A 182 -17.20 5.23 -4.66
N LEU A 183 -18.02 5.21 -5.72
CA LEU A 183 -19.37 4.68 -5.73
C LEU A 183 -19.42 3.18 -5.40
N GLU A 184 -18.49 2.34 -5.89
CA GLU A 184 -18.45 0.92 -5.51
C GLU A 184 -18.19 0.74 -4.02
N PHE A 185 -17.21 1.43 -3.47
CA PHE A 185 -16.93 1.38 -2.02
C PHE A 185 -18.08 1.94 -1.20
N ILE A 186 -18.72 3.01 -1.65
CA ILE A 186 -19.90 3.61 -1.01
C ILE A 186 -21.08 2.62 -1.04
N ILE A 187 -21.35 1.96 -2.17
CA ILE A 187 -22.42 0.97 -2.29
C ILE A 187 -22.16 -0.23 -1.37
N ILE A 188 -20.94 -0.78 -1.37
CA ILE A 188 -20.55 -1.88 -0.49
C ILE A 188 -20.70 -1.49 0.98
N PHE A 189 -20.26 -0.28 1.36
CA PHE A 189 -20.42 0.25 2.70
C PHE A 189 -21.88 0.34 3.11
N PHE A 190 -22.76 0.89 2.25
CA PHE A 190 -24.19 1.00 2.55
C PHE A 190 -24.89 -0.37 2.60
N VAL A 191 -24.50 -1.34 1.78
CA VAL A 191 -25.03 -2.71 1.83
C VAL A 191 -24.65 -3.40 3.14
N ILE A 192 -23.38 -3.31 3.54
CA ILE A 192 -22.89 -3.91 4.79
C ILE A 192 -23.52 -3.21 6.01
N PHE A 193 -23.44 -1.87 6.06
CA PHE A 193 -23.94 -1.07 7.19
C PHE A 193 -25.47 -1.12 7.30
N GLY A 194 -26.18 -1.04 6.15
CA GLY A 194 -27.62 -1.23 6.07
C GLY A 194 -28.06 -2.63 6.48
N GLY A 195 -27.28 -3.66 6.13
CA GLY A 195 -27.48 -5.03 6.57
C GLY A 195 -27.38 -5.17 8.10
N PHE A 196 -26.36 -4.57 8.73
CA PHE A 196 -26.21 -4.57 10.19
C PHE A 196 -27.37 -3.85 10.89
N ILE A 197 -27.76 -2.67 10.39
CA ILE A 197 -28.92 -1.93 10.92
C ILE A 197 -30.19 -2.75 10.74
N GLY A 198 -30.41 -3.36 9.57
CA GLY A 198 -31.56 -4.21 9.28
C GLY A 198 -31.67 -5.41 10.23
N ILE A 199 -30.55 -6.10 10.47
CA ILE A 199 -30.49 -7.22 11.43
C ILE A 199 -30.79 -6.74 12.85
N GLY A 200 -30.23 -5.60 13.26
CA GLY A 200 -30.48 -5.00 14.58
C GLY A 200 -31.95 -4.62 14.77
N LEU A 201 -32.56 -3.97 13.80
CA LEU A 201 -33.99 -3.59 13.81
C LEU A 201 -34.87 -4.85 13.80
N TYR A 202 -34.55 -5.85 12.99
CA TYR A 202 -35.28 -7.13 12.94
C TYR A 202 -35.20 -7.88 14.28
N ALA A 203 -34.01 -7.95 14.87
CA ALA A 203 -33.82 -8.57 16.18
C ALA A 203 -34.60 -7.85 17.28
N ASN A 204 -34.61 -6.52 17.27
CA ASN A 204 -35.39 -5.70 18.20
C ASN A 204 -36.92 -5.88 17.99
N TRP A 205 -37.33 -5.90 16.71
CA TRP A 205 -38.74 -6.14 16.34
C TRP A 205 -39.21 -7.51 16.81
N ARG A 206 -38.39 -8.58 16.65
CA ARG A 206 -38.71 -9.91 17.22
C ARG A 206 -38.78 -9.93 18.73
N LYS A 207 -37.94 -9.18 19.44
CA LYS A 207 -37.93 -9.12 20.93
C LYS A 207 -39.20 -8.49 21.49
N THR A 208 -39.81 -7.52 20.82
CA THR A 208 -41.01 -6.80 21.29
C THR A 208 -42.31 -7.52 20.92
N ARG A 209 -42.26 -8.61 20.14
CA ARG A 209 -43.42 -9.37 19.70
C ARG A 209 -43.84 -10.39 20.74
N CYS A 210 -45.16 -10.44 21.06
CA CYS A 210 -45.73 -11.45 21.93
C CYS A 210 -45.73 -12.82 21.23
N PRO A 211 -45.22 -13.90 21.84
CA PRO A 211 -45.20 -15.23 21.21
C PRO A 211 -46.60 -15.83 21.00
N HIS A 212 -47.57 -15.46 21.82
CA HIS A 212 -48.94 -16.00 21.73
C HIS A 212 -49.80 -15.26 20.71
N CYS A 213 -49.98 -13.95 20.81
CA CYS A 213 -50.84 -13.19 19.88
C CYS A 213 -50.13 -12.47 18.75
N LYS A 214 -48.79 -12.59 18.67
CA LYS A 214 -47.89 -12.00 17.63
C LYS A 214 -47.95 -10.48 17.53
N LYS A 215 -48.64 -9.74 18.44
CA LYS A 215 -48.68 -8.28 18.47
C LYS A 215 -47.55 -7.68 19.29
N HIS A 216 -47.13 -6.46 18.98
CA HIS A 216 -46.09 -5.72 19.69
C HIS A 216 -46.68 -4.91 20.86
N LYS A 217 -47.19 -5.59 21.89
CA LYS A 217 -47.82 -4.95 23.08
C LYS A 217 -47.32 -5.57 24.38
N LEU A 218 -46.05 -5.98 24.43
CA LEU A 218 -45.40 -6.47 25.65
C LEU A 218 -45.09 -5.28 26.57
N GLN A 219 -45.49 -5.37 27.83
CA GLN A 219 -45.17 -4.40 28.87
C GLN A 219 -44.35 -5.09 29.94
N ARG A 220 -43.26 -4.45 30.37
CA ARG A 220 -42.43 -4.91 31.50
C ARG A 220 -43.18 -4.67 32.78
N LEU A 221 -43.39 -5.73 33.57
CA LEU A 221 -44.06 -5.66 34.90
C LEU A 221 -43.05 -5.54 36.01
N SER A 222 -42.05 -6.43 36.01
CA SER A 222 -41.05 -6.47 37.08
C SER A 222 -39.74 -7.02 36.56
N SER A 223 -38.63 -6.71 37.25
CA SER A 223 -37.32 -7.32 37.00
C SER A 223 -36.66 -7.69 38.31
N LYS A 224 -35.98 -8.82 38.36
CA LYS A 224 -35.20 -9.28 39.50
C LYS A 224 -33.80 -9.65 39.00
N VAL A 225 -32.77 -9.10 39.62
CA VAL A 225 -31.38 -9.48 39.34
C VAL A 225 -31.16 -10.89 39.88
N ILE A 226 -30.70 -11.80 39.02
CA ILE A 226 -30.43 -13.20 39.37
C ILE A 226 -28.93 -13.40 39.61
N ASP A 227 -28.08 -12.75 38.79
CA ASP A 227 -26.65 -12.93 38.86
C ASP A 227 -25.91 -11.65 38.47
N ARG A 228 -24.72 -11.46 39.08
CA ARG A 228 -23.79 -10.39 38.77
C ARG A 228 -22.39 -11.00 38.68
N SER A 229 -21.82 -10.99 37.47
CA SER A 229 -20.48 -11.49 37.25
C SER A 229 -19.75 -10.67 36.17
N ASN A 230 -18.45 -10.45 36.37
CA ASN A 230 -17.58 -9.80 35.41
C ASN A 230 -18.11 -8.52 34.76
N GLY A 231 -18.69 -7.61 35.54
CA GLY A 231 -19.22 -6.33 35.04
C GLY A 231 -20.53 -6.44 34.27
N THR A 232 -21.16 -7.63 34.26
CA THR A 232 -22.49 -7.85 33.69
C THR A 232 -23.49 -8.29 34.74
N LYS A 233 -24.72 -7.78 34.65
CA LYS A 233 -25.85 -8.23 35.45
C LYS A 233 -26.84 -9.00 34.59
N THR A 234 -27.34 -10.12 35.10
CA THR A 234 -28.41 -10.90 34.50
C THR A 234 -29.68 -10.69 35.26
N GLU A 235 -30.70 -10.14 34.61
CA GLU A 235 -32.01 -9.88 35.20
C GLU A 235 -33.07 -10.85 34.65
N GLU A 236 -33.93 -11.40 35.48
CA GLU A 236 -35.17 -12.03 35.03
C GLU A 236 -36.24 -10.95 34.92
N VAL A 237 -36.71 -10.71 33.71
CA VAL A 237 -37.72 -9.69 33.41
C VAL A 237 -39.04 -10.38 33.09
N VAL A 238 -40.08 -9.96 33.76
CA VAL A 238 -41.45 -10.46 33.55
C VAL A 238 -42.19 -9.46 32.65
N TYR A 239 -42.66 -9.95 31.51
CA TYR A 239 -43.46 -9.18 30.55
C TYR A 239 -44.90 -9.68 30.53
N LYS A 240 -45.87 -8.77 30.43
CA LYS A 240 -47.29 -9.07 30.19
C LYS A 240 -47.73 -8.43 28.87
N CYS A 241 -48.40 -9.22 28.06
CA CYS A 241 -49.01 -8.69 26.86
C CYS A 241 -50.31 -7.93 27.15
N ARG A 242 -50.40 -6.67 26.79
CA ARG A 242 -51.62 -5.84 26.97
C ARG A 242 -52.80 -6.33 26.10
N ASN A 243 -52.54 -7.14 25.06
CA ASN A 243 -53.62 -7.59 24.17
C ASN A 243 -54.22 -8.93 24.57
N CYS A 244 -53.39 -9.91 24.98
CA CYS A 244 -53.86 -11.27 25.28
C CYS A 244 -53.62 -11.71 26.74
N GLY A 245 -53.02 -10.86 27.56
CA GLY A 245 -52.75 -11.16 29.00
C GLY A 245 -51.58 -12.14 29.23
N HIS A 246 -50.99 -12.71 28.15
CA HIS A 246 -49.92 -13.72 28.25
C HIS A 246 -48.74 -13.15 29.04
N ILE A 247 -48.22 -13.92 30.02
CA ILE A 247 -47.05 -13.58 30.81
C ILE A 247 -45.83 -14.34 30.28
N LEU A 248 -44.77 -13.59 30.01
CA LEU A 248 -43.50 -14.11 29.49
C LEU A 248 -42.38 -13.72 30.44
N ARG A 249 -41.52 -14.70 30.81
CA ARG A 249 -40.30 -14.45 31.58
C ARG A 249 -39.10 -14.56 30.64
N ARG A 250 -38.19 -13.59 30.67
CA ARG A 250 -36.95 -13.58 29.88
C ARG A 250 -35.78 -13.24 30.78
N LYS A 251 -34.65 -13.89 30.54
CA LYS A 251 -33.38 -13.52 31.13
C LYS A 251 -32.71 -12.51 30.20
N GLU A 252 -32.44 -11.32 30.69
CA GLU A 252 -31.76 -10.25 29.98
C GLU A 252 -30.43 -9.97 30.65
N ARG A 253 -29.38 -9.87 29.86
CA ARG A 253 -28.03 -9.55 30.31
C ARG A 253 -27.73 -8.12 29.92
N SER A 254 -27.32 -7.31 30.87
CA SER A 254 -26.92 -5.92 30.65
C SER A 254 -25.62 -5.61 31.42
N ARG A 255 -24.98 -4.51 31.08
CA ARG A 255 -23.79 -4.03 31.78
C ARG A 255 -24.21 -3.58 33.20
N ASP A 256 -23.41 -3.95 34.19
CA ASP A 256 -23.65 -3.49 35.56
C ASP A 256 -23.03 -2.10 35.75
N GLU A 257 -23.84 -1.07 35.82
CA GLU A 257 -23.41 0.32 36.00
C GLU A 257 -22.70 0.55 37.35
N ASN A 258 -22.92 -0.34 38.34
CA ASN A 258 -22.28 -0.29 39.65
C ASN A 258 -20.95 -1.09 39.71
N TYR A 259 -20.54 -1.71 38.62
CA TYR A 259 -19.28 -2.46 38.55
C TYR A 259 -18.10 -1.49 38.48
N LYS A 260 -17.48 -1.24 39.63
CA LYS A 260 -16.18 -0.58 39.73
C LYS A 260 -15.08 -1.62 39.42
N GLY A 261 -14.86 -1.88 38.13
CA GLY A 261 -13.70 -2.67 37.73
C GLY A 261 -12.41 -2.01 38.19
N CYS A 262 -11.41 -2.79 38.57
CA CYS A 262 -10.07 -2.29 38.83
C CYS A 262 -9.59 -1.53 37.56
N LEU A 263 -9.45 -0.22 37.65
CA LEU A 263 -8.75 0.56 36.63
C LEU A 263 -7.31 0.05 36.63
N LEU A 264 -6.90 -0.63 35.54
CA LEU A 264 -5.50 -0.87 35.30
C LEU A 264 -4.82 0.49 35.30
N TYR A 265 -4.00 0.72 36.32
CA TYR A 265 -3.15 1.89 36.45
C TYR A 265 -2.16 1.85 35.27
N THR A 266 -2.46 2.58 34.20
CA THR A 266 -1.47 2.86 33.18
C THR A 266 -0.43 3.78 33.82
N SER A 267 0.76 3.29 34.06
CA SER A 267 1.88 4.11 34.51
C SER A 267 2.02 5.32 33.58
N PRO A 268 2.22 6.53 34.14
CA PRO A 268 2.42 7.71 33.30
C PRO A 268 3.59 7.51 32.35
N SER A 269 3.42 7.93 31.11
CA SER A 269 4.46 7.91 30.09
C SER A 269 5.70 8.69 30.61
N PRO A 270 6.93 8.24 30.28
CA PRO A 270 8.16 8.96 30.64
C PRO A 270 8.22 10.42 30.16
N ARG A 271 7.32 10.84 29.29
CA ARG A 271 7.22 12.24 28.80
C ARG A 271 6.58 13.20 29.83
N ASP A 272 5.79 12.70 30.78
CA ASP A 272 5.06 13.55 31.71
C ASP A 272 5.89 13.90 32.96
N ALA A 273 7.11 13.37 33.07
CA ALA A 273 8.00 13.58 34.23
C ALA A 273 8.89 14.84 34.12
N HIS A 274 8.85 15.57 33.00
CA HIS A 274 9.75 16.73 32.78
C HIS A 274 9.07 18.11 32.94
N GLU A 275 7.79 18.21 33.26
CA GLU A 275 7.08 19.48 33.35
C GLU A 275 6.79 19.99 34.78
N SER A 276 7.46 19.41 35.78
CA SER A 276 7.38 19.95 37.15
C SER A 276 8.78 20.22 37.72
N ARG A 277 9.38 21.32 37.21
CA ARG A 277 10.41 22.08 37.94
C ARG A 277 10.45 23.50 37.46
#